data_2bcc005ee16b2b8f7be2209f458575e2
#
_entry.id   2bcc005ee16b2b8f7be2209f458575e2
#
_cell.length_a   1.000
_cell.length_b   1.000
_cell.length_c   1.000
_cell.angle_alpha   90.00
_cell.angle_beta   90.00
_cell.angle_gamma   90.00
#
_symmetry.space_group_name_H-M   'P 1'
#
loop_
_entity.id
_entity.type
_entity.pdbx_description
1 polymer ?
#
loop_
_entity_poly.entity_id
_entity_poly.type
_entity_poly.pdbx_seq_one_letter_code
_entity_poly.pdbx_strand_id
1 'polypeptide(L)'
;MGEFLRNNWFVVVIAVILISFIGYFIFDANRYNVSGKTMDGKEVVASIDGKDVTVDDLYNELESFDSTLLYNMYRNAVINQTIETTDSLKEDASTLESTIRTNAQSNSTDYEASLAAELASYGYKSIDDLDDYCLTSVKEKEMNKAYVDEHFDEYKEAVESVSPRTVSIISMSVTDADELTDDEQKKKDNIDQALEDGSFADAATAFSEDETTAANDGFYGYIDSNSSSSSTTLDSSVISAALELEKGQTSDWITVTDSTTGAISLYKVHVDETDIEKIHESKNEDVTDQLLYAFLQNNQGLSVTIVEENAKNLDIKFNDEDVQKKIEDYISTQKGENE
;
A
#
# COMPACT_ATOMS: atom_id res chain seq x y z
N MET A 1 42.00 47.54 34.75
CA MET A 1 41.24 46.29 34.56
C MET A 1 40.09 46.10 35.57
N GLY A 2 40.25 46.46 36.85
CA GLY A 2 39.19 46.28 37.87
C GLY A 2 37.93 47.15 37.69
N GLU A 3 38.04 48.38 37.18
CA GLU A 3 36.90 49.28 36.96
C GLU A 3 36.07 48.87 35.76
N PHE A 4 36.68 48.33 34.69
CA PHE A 4 35.97 47.79 33.53
C PHE A 4 35.13 46.56 33.90
N LEU A 5 35.72 45.66 34.67
CA LEU A 5 35.03 44.44 35.19
C LEU A 5 33.88 44.79 36.14
N ARG A 6 34.02 45.84 36.94
CA ARG A 6 33.00 46.29 37.88
C ARG A 6 31.80 46.95 37.21
N ASN A 7 32.05 47.75 36.14
CA ASN A 7 31.01 48.46 35.41
C ASN A 7 30.32 47.60 34.34
N ASN A 8 30.97 46.49 33.92
CA ASN A 8 30.44 45.62 32.86
C ASN A 8 30.35 44.17 33.36
N TRP A 9 30.16 43.96 34.71
CA TRP A 9 30.16 42.65 35.30
C TRP A 9 29.12 41.69 34.64
N PHE A 10 27.97 42.23 34.19
CA PHE A 10 26.95 41.50 33.50
C PHE A 10 27.42 40.95 32.15
N VAL A 11 28.17 41.75 31.38
CA VAL A 11 28.77 41.36 30.10
C VAL A 11 29.82 40.26 30.32
N VAL A 12 30.60 40.38 31.42
CA VAL A 12 31.60 39.37 31.77
C VAL A 12 30.95 38.06 32.15
N VAL A 13 29.84 38.10 32.92
CA VAL A 13 29.08 36.89 33.30
C VAL A 13 28.48 36.21 32.05
N ILE A 14 27.90 36.98 31.10
CA ILE A 14 27.39 36.42 29.85
C ILE A 14 28.53 35.82 29.03
N ALA A 15 29.69 36.48 28.94
CA ALA A 15 30.84 35.95 28.21
C ALA A 15 31.35 34.65 28.82
N VAL A 16 31.41 34.55 30.17
CA VAL A 16 31.81 33.33 30.86
C VAL A 16 30.77 32.21 30.60
N ILE A 17 29.48 32.49 30.65
CA ILE A 17 28.44 31.53 30.35
C ILE A 17 28.57 31.04 28.89
N LEU A 18 28.74 31.93 27.93
CA LEU A 18 28.91 31.57 26.52
C LEU A 18 30.16 30.72 26.28
N ILE A 19 31.30 31.10 26.91
CA ILE A 19 32.54 30.30 26.82
C ILE A 19 32.36 28.93 27.45
N SER A 20 31.62 28.85 28.57
CA SER A 20 31.30 27.57 29.20
C SER A 20 30.40 26.70 28.34
N PHE A 21 29.40 27.30 27.69
CA PHE A 21 28.54 26.59 26.71
C PHE A 21 29.34 26.12 25.49
N ILE A 22 30.19 26.94 24.94
CA ILE A 22 31.08 26.57 23.81
C ILE A 22 32.03 25.45 24.25
N GLY A 23 32.63 25.55 25.45
CA GLY A 23 33.49 24.51 26.02
C GLY A 23 32.75 23.20 26.25
N TYR A 24 31.53 23.27 26.76
CA TYR A 24 30.65 22.10 26.89
C TYR A 24 30.29 21.51 25.55
N PHE A 25 29.93 22.32 24.57
CA PHE A 25 29.56 21.85 23.22
C PHE A 25 30.73 21.18 22.51
N ILE A 26 31.96 21.77 22.64
CA ILE A 26 33.18 21.16 22.10
C ILE A 26 33.50 19.85 22.83
N PHE A 27 33.32 19.81 24.15
CA PHE A 27 33.54 18.61 24.96
C PHE A 27 32.49 17.53 24.60
N ASP A 28 31.22 17.88 24.45
CA ASP A 28 30.15 16.98 24.09
C ASP A 28 30.29 16.48 22.66
N ALA A 29 30.62 17.36 21.70
CA ALA A 29 30.91 16.99 20.33
C ALA A 29 32.17 16.10 20.19
N ASN A 30 33.20 16.31 21.03
CA ASN A 30 34.39 15.48 21.06
C ASN A 30 34.22 14.21 21.93
N ARG A 31 33.22 14.14 22.79
CA ARG A 31 32.97 12.97 23.65
C ARG A 31 32.56 11.74 22.83
N TYR A 32 31.96 11.96 21.67
CA TYR A 32 31.59 10.92 20.72
C TYR A 32 32.55 10.80 19.53
N ASN A 33 33.53 11.71 19.41
CA ASN A 33 34.67 11.52 18.52
C ASN A 33 35.65 10.53 19.19
N VAL A 34 35.33 9.28 19.08
CA VAL A 34 36.36 8.24 19.23
C VAL A 34 37.39 8.54 18.16
N SER A 35 38.65 8.84 18.56
CA SER A 35 39.75 8.96 17.59
C SER A 35 39.72 7.71 16.73
N GLY A 36 39.42 7.85 15.43
CA GLY A 36 39.25 6.74 14.54
C GLY A 36 40.54 5.88 14.57
N LYS A 37 40.46 4.71 15.18
CA LYS A 37 41.52 3.72 15.06
C LYS A 37 41.46 3.19 13.64
N THR A 38 42.55 3.26 12.92
CA THR A 38 42.65 2.68 11.59
C THR A 38 43.56 1.45 11.63
N MET A 39 43.12 0.39 10.99
CA MET A 39 43.90 -0.83 10.78
C MET A 39 44.03 -1.06 9.27
N ASP A 40 45.26 -1.07 8.76
CA ASP A 40 45.58 -1.20 7.33
C ASP A 40 44.89 -0.15 6.43
N GLY A 41 44.71 1.08 6.98
CA GLY A 41 44.04 2.17 6.27
C GLY A 41 42.50 2.16 6.32
N LYS A 42 41.92 1.18 7.01
CA LYS A 42 40.47 1.02 7.20
C LYS A 42 40.05 1.53 8.58
N GLU A 43 38.94 2.21 8.67
CA GLU A 43 38.41 2.73 9.92
C GLU A 43 37.88 1.58 10.79
N VAL A 44 38.26 1.54 12.07
CA VAL A 44 37.84 0.53 13.05
C VAL A 44 36.62 1.05 13.80
N VAL A 45 35.48 0.35 13.68
CA VAL A 45 34.21 0.69 14.34
C VAL A 45 34.07 0.09 15.72
N ALA A 46 34.71 -1.04 15.98
CA ALA A 46 34.71 -1.72 17.30
C ALA A 46 35.96 -2.57 17.48
N SER A 47 36.37 -2.79 18.75
CA SER A 47 37.39 -3.77 19.10
C SER A 47 36.82 -4.69 20.21
N ILE A 48 36.76 -6.00 19.94
CA ILE A 48 36.22 -7.01 20.83
C ILE A 48 37.32 -8.03 21.11
N ASP A 49 37.73 -8.15 22.37
CA ASP A 49 38.81 -9.05 22.82
C ASP A 49 40.10 -8.94 21.97
N GLY A 50 40.47 -7.70 21.59
CA GLY A 50 41.68 -7.42 20.82
C GLY A 50 41.54 -7.72 19.30
N LYS A 51 40.36 -8.10 18.85
CA LYS A 51 40.03 -8.24 17.45
C LYS A 51 39.28 -6.98 16.97
N ASP A 52 39.87 -6.28 16.02
CA ASP A 52 39.27 -5.08 15.47
C ASP A 52 38.21 -5.45 14.42
N VAL A 53 37.04 -4.77 14.47
CA VAL A 53 36.01 -4.80 13.47
C VAL A 53 36.11 -3.49 12.68
N THR A 54 36.37 -3.56 11.42
CA THR A 54 36.50 -2.40 10.53
C THR A 54 35.15 -2.01 9.92
N VAL A 55 35.06 -0.80 9.36
CA VAL A 55 33.91 -0.39 8.53
C VAL A 55 33.68 -1.38 7.38
N ASP A 56 34.77 -1.87 6.75
CA ASP A 56 34.68 -2.84 5.66
C ASP A 56 34.15 -4.21 6.16
N ASP A 57 34.58 -4.65 7.35
CA ASP A 57 34.04 -5.90 7.93
C ASP A 57 32.55 -5.76 8.24
N LEU A 58 32.14 -4.59 8.78
CA LEU A 58 30.72 -4.28 8.99
C LEU A 58 29.98 -4.21 7.65
N TYR A 59 30.57 -3.59 6.64
CA TYR A 59 29.99 -3.48 5.31
C TYR A 59 29.89 -4.86 4.62
N ASN A 60 30.88 -5.70 4.76
CA ASN A 60 30.86 -7.06 4.22
C ASN A 60 29.85 -7.98 4.97
N GLU A 61 29.66 -7.77 6.28
CA GLU A 61 28.54 -8.42 7.01
C GLU A 61 27.17 -7.87 6.55
N LEU A 62 27.14 -6.62 6.09
CA LEU A 62 26.00 -6.01 5.40
C LEU A 62 25.83 -6.56 3.95
N GLU A 63 26.77 -7.37 3.42
CA GLU A 63 26.55 -8.17 2.20
C GLU A 63 25.37 -9.13 2.30
N SER A 64 24.92 -9.41 3.55
CA SER A 64 23.65 -10.08 3.81
C SER A 64 22.44 -9.15 3.79
N PHE A 65 22.56 -7.85 3.41
CA PHE A 65 21.39 -7.05 3.14
C PHE A 65 20.55 -7.75 2.10
N ASP A 66 19.33 -8.06 2.53
CA ASP A 66 18.28 -8.56 1.68
C ASP A 66 18.19 -7.66 0.43
N SER A 67 18.35 -8.27 -0.72
CA SER A 67 18.24 -7.58 -2.03
C SER A 67 16.91 -6.82 -2.14
N THR A 68 15.87 -7.29 -1.44
CA THR A 68 14.56 -6.64 -1.33
C THR A 68 14.66 -5.27 -0.67
N LEU A 69 15.40 -5.15 0.44
CA LEU A 69 15.58 -3.85 1.12
C LEU A 69 16.33 -2.86 0.22
N LEU A 70 17.42 -3.31 -0.43
CA LEU A 70 18.17 -2.46 -1.36
C LEU A 70 17.31 -2.00 -2.53
N TYR A 71 16.51 -2.91 -3.09
CA TYR A 71 15.57 -2.57 -4.14
C TYR A 71 14.49 -1.59 -3.63
N ASN A 72 13.92 -1.79 -2.45
CA ASN A 72 12.92 -0.88 -1.89
C ASN A 72 13.48 0.54 -1.69
N MET A 73 14.73 0.66 -1.21
CA MET A 73 15.38 1.96 -1.09
C MET A 73 15.62 2.62 -2.46
N TYR A 74 16.06 1.84 -3.45
CA TYR A 74 16.21 2.30 -4.84
C TYR A 74 14.86 2.73 -5.44
N ARG A 75 13.83 1.89 -5.32
CA ARG A 75 12.47 2.16 -5.77
C ARG A 75 11.94 3.48 -5.16
N ASN A 76 12.04 3.63 -3.84
CA ASN A 76 11.60 4.85 -3.14
C ASN A 76 12.30 6.10 -3.68
N ALA A 77 13.61 6.01 -3.96
CA ALA A 77 14.36 7.11 -4.53
C ALA A 77 13.88 7.46 -5.96
N VAL A 78 13.64 6.46 -6.81
CA VAL A 78 13.11 6.65 -8.16
C VAL A 78 11.74 7.31 -8.11
N ILE A 79 10.80 6.77 -7.34
CA ILE A 79 9.43 7.31 -7.21
C ILE A 79 9.46 8.78 -6.78
N ASN A 80 10.24 9.09 -5.73
CA ASN A 80 10.31 10.44 -5.17
C ASN A 80 10.97 11.44 -6.09
N GLN A 81 11.84 11.01 -7.02
CA GLN A 81 12.46 11.88 -8.04
C GLN A 81 11.60 12.01 -9.29
N THR A 82 10.78 11.02 -9.61
CA THR A 82 9.93 11.01 -10.81
C THR A 82 8.63 11.80 -10.61
N ILE A 83 7.97 11.60 -9.46
CA ILE A 83 6.66 12.21 -9.19
C ILE A 83 6.83 13.46 -8.31
N GLU A 84 6.43 14.61 -8.85
CA GLU A 84 6.42 15.87 -8.11
C GLU A 84 5.40 15.82 -6.97
N THR A 85 5.81 16.35 -5.80
CA THR A 85 4.91 16.41 -4.64
C THR A 85 3.91 17.55 -4.79
N THR A 86 2.64 17.24 -5.01
CA THR A 86 1.53 18.19 -5.06
C THR A 86 0.81 18.29 -3.70
N ASP A 87 -0.04 19.30 -3.54
CA ASP A 87 -0.85 19.41 -2.33
C ASP A 87 -1.92 18.32 -2.24
N SER A 88 -2.46 17.86 -3.39
CA SER A 88 -3.37 16.70 -3.44
C SER A 88 -2.70 15.44 -2.93
N LEU A 89 -1.49 15.10 -3.42
CA LEU A 89 -0.76 13.91 -2.95
C LEU A 89 -0.41 13.96 -1.45
N LYS A 90 -0.19 15.15 -0.89
CA LYS A 90 -0.02 15.30 0.57
C LYS A 90 -1.32 15.03 1.34
N GLU A 91 -2.46 15.45 0.81
CA GLU A 91 -3.77 15.20 1.40
C GLU A 91 -4.10 13.70 1.36
N ASP A 92 -3.88 13.06 0.23
CA ASP A 92 -4.04 11.61 0.05
C ASP A 92 -3.11 10.82 0.98
N ALA A 93 -1.84 11.22 1.09
CA ALA A 93 -0.88 10.62 2.01
C ALA A 93 -1.31 10.76 3.47
N SER A 94 -1.81 11.93 3.88
CA SER A 94 -2.32 12.14 5.24
C SER A 94 -3.56 11.28 5.54
N THR A 95 -4.44 11.09 4.56
CA THR A 95 -5.60 10.20 4.68
C THR A 95 -5.15 8.75 4.83
N LEU A 96 -4.20 8.31 4.02
CA LEU A 96 -3.61 6.97 4.10
C LEU A 96 -2.93 6.74 5.45
N GLU A 97 -2.14 7.70 5.94
CA GLU A 97 -1.49 7.63 7.26
C GLU A 97 -2.53 7.45 8.37
N SER A 98 -3.59 8.26 8.37
CA SER A 98 -4.68 8.16 9.36
C SER A 98 -5.35 6.79 9.32
N THR A 99 -5.58 6.24 8.15
CA THR A 99 -6.18 4.91 7.95
C THR A 99 -5.26 3.81 8.48
N ILE A 100 -3.97 3.84 8.14
CA ILE A 100 -2.97 2.87 8.63
C ILE A 100 -2.88 2.91 10.14
N ARG A 101 -2.77 4.09 10.76
CA ARG A 101 -2.73 4.25 12.22
C ARG A 101 -3.99 3.70 12.89
N THR A 102 -5.17 4.03 12.37
CA THR A 102 -6.45 3.58 12.92
C THR A 102 -6.57 2.05 12.86
N ASN A 103 -6.24 1.46 11.73
CA ASN A 103 -6.28 0.00 11.53
C ASN A 103 -5.25 -0.71 12.43
N ALA A 104 -4.03 -0.19 12.51
CA ALA A 104 -2.98 -0.76 13.35
C ALA A 104 -3.38 -0.72 14.85
N GLN A 105 -3.93 0.40 15.32
CA GLN A 105 -4.42 0.55 16.70
C GLN A 105 -5.57 -0.41 17.02
N SER A 106 -6.46 -0.67 16.06
CA SER A 106 -7.60 -1.57 16.24
C SER A 106 -7.16 -3.03 16.35
N ASN A 107 -6.03 -3.40 15.73
CA ASN A 107 -5.57 -4.78 15.64
C ASN A 107 -4.58 -5.18 16.73
N SER A 108 -3.87 -4.23 17.36
CA SER A 108 -2.83 -4.55 18.36
C SER A 108 -2.61 -3.40 19.33
N THR A 109 -2.37 -3.76 20.60
CA THR A 109 -1.93 -2.81 21.64
C THR A 109 -0.45 -2.41 21.49
N ASP A 110 0.34 -3.19 20.74
CA ASP A 110 1.77 -2.95 20.45
C ASP A 110 1.97 -2.65 18.95
N TYR A 111 1.03 -1.89 18.38
CA TYR A 111 0.99 -1.59 16.96
C TYR A 111 2.21 -0.78 16.49
N GLU A 112 2.78 0.08 17.33
CA GLU A 112 3.91 0.94 16.95
C GLU A 112 5.15 0.13 16.61
N ALA A 113 5.46 -0.92 17.41
CA ALA A 113 6.60 -1.79 17.14
C ALA A 113 6.40 -2.61 15.85
N SER A 114 5.18 -3.11 15.63
CA SER A 114 4.85 -3.87 14.41
C SER A 114 4.94 -2.99 13.16
N LEU A 115 4.39 -1.77 13.23
CA LEU A 115 4.43 -0.82 12.12
C LEU A 115 5.86 -0.34 11.84
N ALA A 116 6.66 -0.09 12.89
CA ALA A 116 8.08 0.26 12.72
C ALA A 116 8.89 -0.86 12.06
N ALA A 117 8.62 -2.12 12.40
CA ALA A 117 9.26 -3.27 11.75
C ALA A 117 8.86 -3.41 10.28
N GLU A 118 7.61 -3.16 9.95
CA GLU A 118 7.13 -3.14 8.57
C GLU A 118 7.78 -2.01 7.77
N LEU A 119 7.79 -0.79 8.28
CA LEU A 119 8.44 0.36 7.66
C LEU A 119 9.93 0.12 7.41
N ALA A 120 10.63 -0.59 8.34
CA ALA A 120 12.04 -0.94 8.16
C ALA A 120 12.27 -1.84 6.93
N SER A 121 11.33 -2.72 6.58
CA SER A 121 11.41 -3.57 5.39
C SER A 121 11.32 -2.77 4.09
N TYR A 122 10.71 -1.59 4.14
CA TYR A 122 10.61 -0.64 3.02
C TYR A 122 11.72 0.42 3.02
N GLY A 123 12.69 0.34 3.96
CA GLY A 123 13.83 1.25 4.03
C GLY A 123 13.62 2.51 4.86
N TYR A 124 12.55 2.58 5.65
CA TYR A 124 12.28 3.66 6.59
C TYR A 124 12.82 3.31 7.98
N LYS A 125 13.22 4.30 8.77
CA LYS A 125 13.97 4.06 10.02
C LYS A 125 13.08 3.85 11.24
N SER A 126 11.91 4.47 11.25
CA SER A 126 11.02 4.50 12.42
C SER A 126 9.57 4.79 12.04
N ILE A 127 8.68 4.73 13.03
CA ILE A 127 7.28 5.11 12.88
C ILE A 127 7.11 6.62 12.57
N ASP A 128 8.12 7.44 12.87
CA ASP A 128 8.09 8.89 12.56
C ASP A 128 8.22 9.14 11.05
N ASP A 129 8.68 8.15 10.29
CA ASP A 129 8.79 8.21 8.82
C ASP A 129 7.51 7.69 8.12
N LEU A 130 6.42 7.45 8.85
CA LEU A 130 5.18 6.92 8.27
C LEU A 130 4.55 7.89 7.26
N ASP A 131 4.65 9.19 7.47
CA ASP A 131 4.20 10.23 6.53
C ASP A 131 4.98 10.18 5.22
N ASP A 132 6.31 10.03 5.28
CA ASP A 132 7.17 9.86 4.11
C ASP A 132 6.85 8.55 3.35
N TYR A 133 6.58 7.46 4.07
CA TYR A 133 6.13 6.20 3.48
C TYR A 133 4.79 6.38 2.75
N CYS A 134 3.81 7.00 3.39
CA CYS A 134 2.50 7.25 2.80
C CYS A 134 2.60 8.15 1.56
N LEU A 135 3.42 9.19 1.62
CA LEU A 135 3.66 10.06 0.48
C LEU A 135 4.31 9.32 -0.69
N THR A 136 5.28 8.44 -0.41
CA THR A 136 5.92 7.61 -1.43
C THR A 136 4.91 6.62 -2.04
N SER A 137 4.02 6.04 -1.23
CA SER A 137 3.00 5.09 -1.67
C SER A 137 1.97 5.72 -2.60
N VAL A 138 1.47 6.93 -2.30
CA VAL A 138 0.53 7.63 -3.19
C VAL A 138 1.20 8.08 -4.48
N LYS A 139 2.47 8.50 -4.43
CA LYS A 139 3.25 8.80 -5.64
C LYS A 139 3.49 7.56 -6.50
N GLU A 140 3.75 6.41 -5.88
CA GLU A 140 3.89 5.14 -6.59
C GLU A 140 2.61 4.77 -7.34
N LYS A 141 1.45 4.94 -6.69
CA LYS A 141 0.16 4.73 -7.33
C LYS A 141 0.02 5.60 -8.58
N GLU A 142 0.34 6.90 -8.51
CA GLU A 142 0.30 7.80 -9.66
C GLU A 142 1.27 7.36 -10.77
N MET A 143 2.50 6.98 -10.41
CA MET A 143 3.50 6.48 -11.35
C MET A 143 3.02 5.21 -12.07
N ASN A 144 2.48 4.25 -11.31
CA ASN A 144 1.97 3.00 -11.84
C ASN A 144 0.76 3.24 -12.75
N LYS A 145 -0.17 4.10 -12.34
CA LYS A 145 -1.35 4.47 -13.12
C LYS A 145 -0.95 5.09 -14.46
N ALA A 146 -0.08 6.10 -14.44
CA ALA A 146 0.39 6.76 -15.65
C ALA A 146 1.05 5.78 -16.63
N TYR A 147 1.84 4.84 -16.13
CA TYR A 147 2.49 3.83 -16.96
C TYR A 147 1.47 2.83 -17.54
N VAL A 148 0.55 2.34 -16.72
CA VAL A 148 -0.49 1.40 -17.18
C VAL A 148 -1.41 2.07 -18.18
N ASP A 149 -1.80 3.34 -17.99
CA ASP A 149 -2.61 4.10 -18.95
C ASP A 149 -1.91 4.22 -20.31
N GLU A 150 -0.59 4.46 -20.33
CA GLU A 150 0.21 4.56 -21.55
C GLU A 150 0.40 3.21 -22.26
N HIS A 151 0.51 2.11 -21.48
CA HIS A 151 0.81 0.78 -21.97
C HIS A 151 -0.36 -0.21 -21.84
N PHE A 152 -1.59 0.30 -21.72
CA PHE A 152 -2.79 -0.49 -21.43
C PHE A 152 -2.95 -1.69 -22.36
N ASP A 153 -2.84 -1.47 -23.67
CA ASP A 153 -2.99 -2.53 -24.69
C ASP A 153 -1.92 -3.63 -24.60
N GLU A 154 -0.75 -3.31 -24.03
CA GLU A 154 0.34 -4.28 -23.88
C GLU A 154 0.07 -5.26 -22.73
N TYR A 155 -0.58 -4.77 -21.65
CA TYR A 155 -0.74 -5.54 -20.42
C TYR A 155 -2.16 -6.05 -20.15
N LYS A 156 -3.18 -5.62 -20.93
CA LYS A 156 -4.58 -5.94 -20.66
C LYS A 156 -4.93 -7.43 -20.78
N GLU A 157 -4.26 -8.19 -21.67
CA GLU A 157 -4.59 -9.60 -21.92
C GLU A 157 -4.47 -10.45 -20.64
N ALA A 158 -3.46 -10.20 -19.81
CA ALA A 158 -3.28 -10.90 -18.54
C ALA A 158 -4.42 -10.62 -17.55
N VAL A 159 -4.95 -9.37 -17.54
CA VAL A 159 -6.09 -9.00 -16.71
C VAL A 159 -7.40 -9.53 -17.27
N GLU A 160 -7.59 -9.53 -18.59
CA GLU A 160 -8.76 -10.16 -19.24
C GLU A 160 -8.88 -11.64 -18.89
N SER A 161 -7.73 -12.34 -18.72
CA SER A 161 -7.71 -13.77 -18.38
C SER A 161 -8.33 -14.08 -17.02
N VAL A 162 -8.38 -13.11 -16.11
CA VAL A 162 -9.00 -13.24 -14.78
C VAL A 162 -10.46 -12.75 -14.74
N SER A 163 -11.03 -12.46 -15.91
CA SER A 163 -12.45 -12.11 -16.06
C SER A 163 -12.91 -10.90 -15.24
N PRO A 164 -12.26 -9.72 -15.42
CA PRO A 164 -12.59 -8.50 -14.70
C PRO A 164 -14.03 -8.06 -14.97
N ARG A 165 -14.70 -7.59 -13.92
CA ARG A 165 -16.06 -7.04 -14.01
C ARG A 165 -16.41 -6.11 -12.88
N THR A 166 -17.40 -5.26 -13.10
CA THR A 166 -18.07 -4.53 -12.03
C THR A 166 -19.43 -5.14 -11.75
N VAL A 167 -19.83 -5.15 -10.50
CA VAL A 167 -21.07 -5.80 -10.06
C VAL A 167 -21.84 -4.92 -9.08
N SER A 168 -23.15 -5.13 -9.10
CA SER A 168 -24.09 -4.63 -8.09
C SER A 168 -24.72 -5.81 -7.35
N ILE A 169 -25.10 -5.62 -6.07
CA ILE A 169 -25.68 -6.65 -5.22
C ILE A 169 -26.97 -6.21 -4.55
N ILE A 170 -27.82 -7.18 -4.26
CA ILE A 170 -28.95 -7.09 -3.33
C ILE A 170 -28.75 -8.18 -2.30
N SER A 171 -28.93 -7.86 -1.01
CA SER A 171 -28.89 -8.84 0.06
C SER A 171 -30.14 -8.77 0.94
N MET A 172 -30.55 -9.89 1.49
CA MET A 172 -31.55 -9.98 2.56
C MET A 172 -31.19 -11.07 3.54
N SER A 173 -31.33 -10.79 4.82
CA SER A 173 -31.13 -11.77 5.90
C SER A 173 -32.35 -12.68 6.01
N VAL A 174 -32.11 -13.97 6.27
CA VAL A 174 -33.15 -14.96 6.47
C VAL A 174 -32.82 -15.86 7.65
N THR A 175 -33.86 -16.43 8.26
CA THR A 175 -33.70 -17.35 9.39
C THR A 175 -33.28 -18.73 8.92
N ASP A 176 -33.86 -19.19 7.81
CA ASP A 176 -33.58 -20.48 7.16
C ASP A 176 -33.81 -20.30 5.66
N ALA A 177 -32.82 -20.64 4.83
CA ALA A 177 -32.92 -20.47 3.38
C ALA A 177 -33.87 -21.48 2.71
N ASP A 178 -34.08 -22.64 3.33
CA ASP A 178 -34.97 -23.69 2.83
C ASP A 178 -36.42 -23.50 3.28
N GLU A 179 -36.65 -22.76 4.39
CA GLU A 179 -37.98 -22.53 4.97
C GLU A 179 -38.15 -21.07 5.41
N LEU A 180 -38.39 -20.19 4.40
CA LEU A 180 -38.60 -18.75 4.65
C LEU A 180 -39.88 -18.51 5.46
N THR A 181 -39.84 -17.59 6.39
CA THR A 181 -41.05 -17.05 7.04
C THR A 181 -41.92 -16.30 6.05
N ASP A 182 -43.21 -16.08 6.38
CA ASP A 182 -44.14 -15.34 5.52
C ASP A 182 -43.64 -13.91 5.19
N ASP A 183 -42.95 -13.26 6.14
CA ASP A 183 -42.39 -11.90 5.96
C ASP A 183 -41.15 -11.94 5.07
N GLU A 184 -40.25 -12.92 5.24
CA GLU A 184 -39.08 -13.12 4.39
C GLU A 184 -39.47 -13.47 2.97
N GLN A 185 -40.45 -14.39 2.80
CA GLN A 185 -40.99 -14.75 1.49
C GLN A 185 -41.57 -13.52 0.77
N LYS A 186 -42.39 -12.73 1.48
CA LYS A 186 -42.98 -11.53 0.94
C LYS A 186 -41.92 -10.51 0.53
N LYS A 187 -40.85 -10.38 1.32
CA LYS A 187 -39.72 -9.48 0.97
C LYS A 187 -39.04 -9.96 -0.28
N LYS A 188 -38.71 -11.25 -0.37
CA LYS A 188 -38.13 -11.87 -1.54
C LYS A 188 -38.99 -11.65 -2.79
N ASP A 189 -40.30 -11.88 -2.69
CA ASP A 189 -41.26 -11.68 -3.79
C ASP A 189 -41.31 -10.20 -4.23
N ASN A 190 -41.21 -9.25 -3.30
CA ASN A 190 -41.14 -7.82 -3.62
C ASN A 190 -39.86 -7.48 -4.40
N ILE A 191 -38.71 -8.05 -4.02
CA ILE A 191 -37.44 -7.88 -4.74
C ILE A 191 -37.55 -8.47 -6.13
N ASP A 192 -38.04 -9.71 -6.26
CA ASP A 192 -38.18 -10.38 -7.55
C ASP A 192 -39.15 -9.60 -8.47
N GLN A 193 -40.27 -9.09 -7.93
CA GLN A 193 -41.20 -8.23 -8.68
C GLN A 193 -40.57 -6.90 -9.10
N ALA A 194 -39.78 -6.26 -8.23
CA ALA A 194 -39.11 -5.01 -8.55
C ALA A 194 -38.06 -5.20 -9.65
N LEU A 195 -37.39 -6.34 -9.68
CA LEU A 195 -36.44 -6.71 -10.74
C LEU A 195 -37.13 -7.03 -12.07
N GLU A 196 -38.38 -7.52 -12.05
CA GLU A 196 -39.16 -7.73 -13.27
C GLU A 196 -39.71 -6.41 -13.84
N ASP A 197 -40.12 -5.47 -12.98
CA ASP A 197 -40.81 -4.24 -13.36
C ASP A 197 -39.86 -3.04 -13.56
N GLY A 198 -38.63 -3.09 -13.04
CA GLY A 198 -37.70 -1.96 -12.97
C GLY A 198 -36.24 -2.31 -13.23
N SER A 199 -35.36 -1.45 -12.69
CA SER A 199 -33.92 -1.67 -12.75
C SER A 199 -33.40 -2.37 -11.49
N PHE A 200 -32.23 -3.01 -11.61
CA PHE A 200 -31.54 -3.58 -10.44
C PHE A 200 -31.25 -2.49 -9.38
N ALA A 201 -30.86 -1.30 -9.83
CA ALA A 201 -30.60 -0.14 -8.96
C ALA A 201 -31.83 0.25 -8.11
N ASP A 202 -33.01 0.37 -8.74
CA ASP A 202 -34.25 0.69 -8.03
C ASP A 202 -34.60 -0.39 -7.00
N ALA A 203 -34.46 -1.65 -7.37
CA ALA A 203 -34.71 -2.79 -6.46
C ALA A 203 -33.70 -2.82 -5.29
N ALA A 204 -32.41 -2.57 -5.55
CA ALA A 204 -31.37 -2.51 -4.53
C ALA A 204 -31.61 -1.38 -3.53
N THR A 205 -31.86 -0.17 -4.03
CA THR A 205 -32.15 1.00 -3.19
C THR A 205 -33.39 0.82 -2.32
N ALA A 206 -34.44 0.14 -2.85
CA ALA A 206 -35.70 -0.01 -2.15
C ALA A 206 -35.71 -1.16 -1.13
N PHE A 207 -34.95 -2.22 -1.36
CA PHE A 207 -35.15 -3.48 -0.65
C PHE A 207 -33.88 -4.15 -0.12
N SER A 208 -32.66 -3.78 -0.57
CA SER A 208 -31.43 -4.41 -0.09
C SER A 208 -31.19 -4.07 1.39
N GLU A 209 -30.75 -5.07 2.16
CA GLU A 209 -30.35 -4.92 3.56
C GLU A 209 -28.86 -4.58 3.71
N ASP A 210 -28.09 -4.63 2.63
CA ASP A 210 -26.76 -4.05 2.61
C ASP A 210 -26.89 -2.53 2.42
N GLU A 211 -26.91 -1.81 3.55
CA GLU A 211 -27.11 -0.36 3.56
C GLU A 211 -26.03 0.38 2.76
N THR A 212 -24.82 -0.15 2.70
CA THR A 212 -23.68 0.48 2.01
C THR A 212 -23.89 0.49 0.49
N THR A 213 -24.20 -0.69 -0.07
CA THR A 213 -24.45 -0.81 -1.50
C THR A 213 -25.81 -0.26 -1.90
N ALA A 214 -26.85 -0.43 -1.06
CA ALA A 214 -28.18 0.14 -1.30
C ALA A 214 -28.16 1.67 -1.45
N ALA A 215 -27.33 2.36 -0.65
CA ALA A 215 -27.14 3.81 -0.75
C ALA A 215 -26.44 4.26 -2.04
N ASN A 216 -25.84 3.30 -2.77
CA ASN A 216 -25.13 3.49 -4.03
C ASN A 216 -25.76 2.65 -5.16
N ASP A 217 -27.10 2.63 -5.23
CA ASP A 217 -27.85 1.94 -6.30
C ASP A 217 -27.55 0.42 -6.41
N GLY A 218 -27.08 -0.18 -5.32
CA GLY A 218 -26.66 -1.58 -5.26
C GLY A 218 -25.20 -1.81 -5.70
N PHE A 219 -24.50 -0.79 -6.18
CA PHE A 219 -23.16 -0.92 -6.73
C PHE A 219 -22.16 -1.38 -5.65
N TYR A 220 -21.53 -2.54 -5.90
CA TYR A 220 -20.51 -3.09 -5.03
C TYR A 220 -19.09 -2.69 -5.47
N GLY A 221 -18.78 -2.79 -6.77
CA GLY A 221 -17.48 -2.44 -7.32
C GLY A 221 -16.87 -3.49 -8.24
N TYR A 222 -15.55 -3.48 -8.33
CA TYR A 222 -14.74 -4.38 -9.14
C TYR A 222 -14.59 -5.76 -8.47
N ILE A 223 -14.69 -6.82 -9.28
CA ILE A 223 -14.29 -8.19 -8.93
C ILE A 223 -13.65 -8.87 -10.14
N ASP A 224 -12.87 -9.93 -9.86
CA ASP A 224 -12.30 -10.85 -10.83
C ASP A 224 -12.16 -12.26 -10.22
N SER A 225 -11.57 -13.22 -10.94
CA SER A 225 -11.39 -14.59 -10.42
C SER A 225 -10.44 -14.68 -9.21
N ASN A 226 -9.55 -13.69 -9.03
CA ASN A 226 -8.65 -13.64 -7.87
C ASN A 226 -9.36 -13.09 -6.63
N SER A 227 -10.46 -12.36 -6.80
CA SER A 227 -11.24 -11.79 -5.70
C SER A 227 -11.81 -12.85 -4.76
N SER A 228 -12.07 -14.07 -5.23
CA SER A 228 -12.55 -15.18 -4.42
C SER A 228 -11.54 -15.70 -3.38
N SER A 229 -10.25 -15.42 -3.59
CA SER A 229 -9.15 -15.81 -2.69
C SER A 229 -8.59 -14.65 -1.89
N SER A 230 -9.02 -13.43 -2.18
CA SER A 230 -8.64 -12.22 -1.47
C SER A 230 -9.57 -11.98 -0.27
N SER A 231 -9.17 -11.11 0.66
CA SER A 231 -9.99 -10.71 1.81
C SER A 231 -11.09 -9.70 1.43
N THR A 232 -11.83 -9.99 0.35
CA THR A 232 -13.00 -9.19 -0.01
C THR A 232 -14.12 -9.40 0.99
N THR A 233 -14.98 -8.41 1.15
CA THR A 233 -16.16 -8.53 2.02
C THR A 233 -17.29 -9.32 1.36
N LEU A 234 -17.20 -9.59 0.05
CA LEU A 234 -18.18 -10.35 -0.70
C LEU A 234 -17.86 -11.86 -0.65
N ASP A 235 -18.87 -12.68 -0.34
CA ASP A 235 -18.70 -14.12 -0.25
C ASP A 235 -18.28 -14.74 -1.59
N SER A 236 -17.41 -15.75 -1.50
CA SER A 236 -16.87 -16.44 -2.68
C SER A 236 -17.93 -17.11 -3.56
N SER A 237 -19.09 -17.51 -3.00
CA SER A 237 -20.20 -18.07 -3.77
C SER A 237 -20.87 -17.00 -4.64
N VAL A 238 -20.98 -15.76 -4.12
CA VAL A 238 -21.52 -14.62 -4.89
C VAL A 238 -20.57 -14.22 -6.00
N ILE A 239 -19.24 -14.16 -5.70
CA ILE A 239 -18.21 -13.88 -6.71
C ILE A 239 -18.26 -14.97 -7.80
N SER A 240 -18.29 -16.24 -7.43
CA SER A 240 -18.35 -17.35 -8.38
C SER A 240 -19.57 -17.27 -9.28
N ALA A 241 -20.73 -16.96 -8.74
CA ALA A 241 -21.96 -16.78 -9.51
C ALA A 241 -21.83 -15.58 -10.49
N ALA A 242 -21.26 -14.48 -10.02
CA ALA A 242 -21.03 -13.33 -10.88
C ALA A 242 -20.10 -13.64 -12.06
N LEU A 243 -19.06 -14.48 -11.84
CA LEU A 243 -18.11 -14.87 -12.88
C LEU A 243 -18.73 -15.71 -14.00
N GLU A 244 -19.85 -16.39 -13.76
CA GLU A 244 -20.59 -17.17 -14.75
C GLU A 244 -21.57 -16.33 -15.59
N LEU A 245 -21.83 -15.07 -15.19
CA LEU A 245 -22.79 -14.19 -15.84
C LEU A 245 -22.13 -13.34 -16.91
N GLU A 246 -22.93 -12.99 -17.93
CA GLU A 246 -22.57 -11.97 -18.92
C GLU A 246 -23.02 -10.57 -18.44
N LYS A 247 -22.49 -9.53 -19.03
CA LYS A 247 -22.92 -8.14 -18.78
C LYS A 247 -24.44 -7.99 -18.90
N GLY A 248 -25.02 -7.33 -17.91
CA GLY A 248 -26.47 -7.06 -17.83
C GLY A 248 -27.28 -8.23 -17.29
N GLN A 249 -26.66 -9.35 -16.93
CA GLN A 249 -27.36 -10.48 -16.35
C GLN A 249 -27.38 -10.40 -14.80
N THR A 250 -28.43 -10.95 -14.22
CA THR A 250 -28.62 -11.09 -12.77
C THR A 250 -28.68 -12.56 -12.40
N SER A 251 -28.05 -12.95 -11.30
CA SER A 251 -28.06 -14.32 -10.79
C SER A 251 -29.45 -14.76 -10.29
N ASP A 252 -29.62 -16.06 -10.12
CA ASP A 252 -30.59 -16.59 -9.18
C ASP A 252 -30.23 -16.19 -7.75
N TRP A 253 -31.10 -16.50 -6.77
CA TRP A 253 -30.80 -16.29 -5.36
C TRP A 253 -29.67 -17.21 -4.90
N ILE A 254 -28.66 -16.62 -4.24
CA ILE A 254 -27.49 -17.30 -3.73
C ILE A 254 -27.57 -17.29 -2.20
N THR A 255 -27.50 -18.47 -1.59
CA THR A 255 -27.46 -18.57 -0.13
C THR A 255 -26.03 -18.45 0.38
N VAL A 256 -25.81 -17.53 1.32
CA VAL A 256 -24.55 -17.34 2.02
C VAL A 256 -24.76 -17.58 3.50
N THR A 257 -23.89 -18.35 4.13
CA THR A 257 -23.89 -18.56 5.59
C THR A 257 -22.57 -18.02 6.15
N ASP A 258 -22.66 -17.02 7.01
CA ASP A 258 -21.50 -16.49 7.73
C ASP A 258 -20.93 -17.56 8.65
N SER A 259 -19.70 -17.98 8.41
CA SER A 259 -19.05 -19.08 9.14
C SER A 259 -18.76 -18.76 10.60
N THR A 260 -18.75 -17.48 10.98
CA THR A 260 -18.44 -17.02 12.34
C THR A 260 -19.69 -16.92 13.20
N THR A 261 -20.75 -16.33 12.64
CA THR A 261 -22.00 -16.04 13.35
C THR A 261 -23.09 -17.08 13.10
N GLY A 262 -23.01 -17.83 11.99
CA GLY A 262 -24.05 -18.72 11.51
C GLY A 262 -25.24 -17.97 10.88
N ALA A 263 -25.15 -16.65 10.68
CA ALA A 263 -26.19 -15.87 10.03
C ALA A 263 -26.32 -16.28 8.55
N ILE A 264 -27.57 -16.35 8.08
CA ILE A 264 -27.86 -16.72 6.70
C ILE A 264 -28.40 -15.49 5.96
N SER A 265 -27.88 -15.28 4.77
CA SER A 265 -28.32 -14.22 3.86
C SER A 265 -28.53 -14.75 2.45
N LEU A 266 -29.52 -14.22 1.77
CA LEU A 266 -29.76 -14.44 0.35
C LEU A 266 -29.21 -13.25 -0.44
N TYR A 267 -28.48 -13.53 -1.51
CA TYR A 267 -27.89 -12.54 -2.41
C TYR A 267 -28.42 -12.69 -3.84
N LYS A 268 -28.58 -11.57 -4.51
CA LYS A 268 -28.55 -11.50 -5.98
C LYS A 268 -27.37 -10.63 -6.39
N VAL A 269 -26.68 -11.02 -7.46
CA VAL A 269 -25.62 -10.26 -8.08
C VAL A 269 -25.98 -9.93 -9.52
N HIS A 270 -25.74 -8.70 -9.91
CA HIS A 270 -25.90 -8.19 -11.27
C HIS A 270 -24.53 -7.78 -11.83
N VAL A 271 -24.25 -8.14 -13.08
CA VAL A 271 -22.99 -7.74 -13.74
C VAL A 271 -23.22 -6.47 -14.54
N ASP A 272 -22.61 -5.37 -14.09
CA ASP A 272 -22.77 -4.06 -14.69
C ASP A 272 -21.90 -3.88 -15.95
N GLU A 273 -20.62 -4.29 -15.87
CA GLU A 273 -19.66 -4.19 -16.97
C GLU A 273 -18.66 -5.37 -16.94
N THR A 274 -18.26 -5.81 -18.15
CA THR A 274 -17.23 -6.86 -18.35
C THR A 274 -16.17 -6.44 -19.36
N ASP A 275 -16.36 -5.30 -20.02
CA ASP A 275 -15.43 -4.74 -20.99
C ASP A 275 -14.32 -4.00 -20.23
N ILE A 276 -13.11 -4.53 -20.27
CA ILE A 276 -11.96 -4.00 -19.53
C ILE A 276 -11.65 -2.55 -19.91
N GLU A 277 -11.87 -2.14 -21.17
CA GLU A 277 -11.64 -0.77 -21.62
C GLU A 277 -12.61 0.18 -20.92
N LYS A 278 -13.89 -0.22 -20.76
CA LYS A 278 -14.89 0.59 -20.04
C LYS A 278 -14.70 0.59 -18.54
N ILE A 279 -14.18 -0.51 -17.97
CA ILE A 279 -13.81 -0.55 -16.56
C ILE A 279 -12.63 0.39 -16.32
N HIS A 280 -11.63 0.40 -17.19
CA HIS A 280 -10.50 1.31 -17.17
C HIS A 280 -10.90 2.79 -17.28
N GLU A 281 -11.89 3.10 -18.13
CA GLU A 281 -12.45 4.45 -18.30
C GLU A 281 -13.43 4.86 -17.19
N SER A 282 -13.63 4.04 -16.16
CA SER A 282 -14.53 4.33 -15.04
C SER A 282 -14.13 5.63 -14.34
N LYS A 283 -15.15 6.40 -13.95
CA LYS A 283 -14.95 7.59 -13.08
C LYS A 283 -14.93 7.27 -11.61
N ASN A 284 -15.21 6.03 -11.25
CA ASN A 284 -15.12 5.56 -9.88
C ASN A 284 -13.66 5.16 -9.60
N GLU A 285 -13.01 5.92 -8.73
CA GLU A 285 -11.60 5.71 -8.39
C GLU A 285 -11.35 4.35 -7.73
N ASP A 286 -12.27 3.86 -6.91
CA ASP A 286 -12.14 2.53 -6.28
C ASP A 286 -12.07 1.42 -7.34
N VAL A 287 -12.86 1.54 -8.42
CA VAL A 287 -12.84 0.59 -9.54
C VAL A 287 -11.52 0.64 -10.30
N THR A 288 -11.04 1.84 -10.62
CA THR A 288 -9.78 2.01 -11.36
C THR A 288 -8.57 1.60 -10.51
N ASP A 289 -8.61 1.81 -9.19
CA ASP A 289 -7.58 1.36 -8.27
C ASP A 289 -7.52 -0.17 -8.17
N GLN A 290 -8.67 -0.83 -8.08
CA GLN A 290 -8.74 -2.29 -8.07
C GLN A 290 -8.27 -2.88 -9.42
N LEU A 291 -8.64 -2.24 -10.52
CA LEU A 291 -8.14 -2.62 -11.84
C LEU A 291 -6.61 -2.42 -11.95
N LEU A 292 -6.07 -1.29 -11.47
CA LEU A 292 -4.61 -1.07 -11.42
C LEU A 292 -3.91 -2.16 -10.62
N TYR A 293 -4.47 -2.52 -9.46
CA TYR A 293 -3.96 -3.63 -8.66
C TYR A 293 -3.98 -4.95 -9.44
N ALA A 294 -5.05 -5.23 -10.18
CA ALA A 294 -5.13 -6.41 -11.04
C ALA A 294 -4.06 -6.41 -12.14
N PHE A 295 -3.76 -5.24 -12.75
CA PHE A 295 -2.65 -5.12 -13.71
C PHE A 295 -1.31 -5.49 -13.08
N LEU A 296 -1.00 -4.93 -11.91
CA LEU A 296 0.26 -5.18 -11.20
C LEU A 296 0.39 -6.63 -10.74
N GLN A 297 -0.71 -7.27 -10.36
CA GLN A 297 -0.74 -8.64 -9.86
C GLN A 297 -0.65 -9.69 -10.97
N ASN A 298 -1.31 -9.46 -12.11
CA ASN A 298 -1.41 -10.47 -13.17
C ASN A 298 -0.33 -10.32 -14.25
N ASN A 299 0.45 -9.25 -14.24
CA ASN A 299 1.59 -9.07 -15.13
C ASN A 299 2.90 -9.21 -14.35
N GLN A 300 3.53 -10.37 -14.47
CA GLN A 300 4.77 -10.68 -13.74
C GLN A 300 5.85 -9.63 -14.02
N GLY A 301 6.44 -9.08 -12.95
CA GLY A 301 7.50 -8.10 -13.04
C GLY A 301 7.07 -6.70 -13.50
N LEU A 302 5.78 -6.44 -13.70
CA LEU A 302 5.31 -5.12 -14.16
C LEU A 302 5.72 -4.01 -13.18
N SER A 303 5.55 -4.21 -11.88
CA SER A 303 5.92 -3.20 -10.87
C SER A 303 7.41 -2.82 -10.91
N VAL A 304 8.30 -3.80 -11.07
CA VAL A 304 9.74 -3.53 -11.19
C VAL A 304 10.09 -2.92 -12.55
N THR A 305 9.37 -3.29 -13.61
CA THR A 305 9.51 -2.70 -14.95
C THR A 305 9.16 -1.22 -14.93
N ILE A 306 8.07 -0.83 -14.28
CA ILE A 306 7.66 0.57 -14.15
C ILE A 306 8.75 1.40 -13.46
N VAL A 307 9.32 0.90 -12.37
CA VAL A 307 10.42 1.57 -11.66
C VAL A 307 11.65 1.70 -12.57
N GLU A 308 12.01 0.64 -13.29
CA GLU A 308 13.18 0.63 -14.18
C GLU A 308 13.03 1.60 -15.35
N GLU A 309 11.84 1.63 -16.00
CA GLU A 309 11.56 2.56 -17.10
C GLU A 309 11.63 4.03 -16.65
N ASN A 310 11.06 4.35 -15.49
CA ASN A 310 11.14 5.68 -14.92
C ASN A 310 12.57 6.06 -14.51
N ALA A 311 13.35 5.10 -14.02
CA ALA A 311 14.74 5.30 -13.64
C ALA A 311 15.65 5.70 -14.82
N LYS A 312 15.33 5.29 -16.06
CA LYS A 312 16.10 5.64 -17.28
C LYS A 312 16.15 7.15 -17.52
N ASN A 313 15.18 7.89 -17.02
CA ASN A 313 15.09 9.33 -17.14
C ASN A 313 15.85 10.09 -16.03
N LEU A 314 16.44 9.38 -15.07
CA LEU A 314 17.17 9.91 -13.93
C LEU A 314 18.69 9.70 -14.11
N ASP A 315 19.51 10.68 -13.65
CA ASP A 315 20.98 10.52 -13.62
C ASP A 315 21.41 9.72 -12.38
N ILE A 316 21.16 8.39 -12.43
CA ILE A 316 21.48 7.48 -11.34
C ILE A 316 22.93 7.02 -11.48
N LYS A 317 23.71 7.16 -10.40
CA LYS A 317 25.09 6.71 -10.30
C LYS A 317 25.26 5.81 -9.09
N PHE A 318 25.61 4.58 -9.33
CA PHE A 318 26.02 3.67 -8.27
C PHE A 318 27.52 3.88 -8.00
N ASN A 319 27.87 4.09 -6.73
CA ASN A 319 29.28 4.16 -6.30
C ASN A 319 29.81 2.78 -5.87
N ASP A 320 28.93 1.78 -5.84
CA ASP A 320 29.20 0.41 -5.42
C ASP A 320 28.61 -0.56 -6.45
N GLU A 321 29.47 -1.36 -7.07
CA GLU A 321 29.10 -2.30 -8.12
C GLU A 321 28.32 -3.52 -7.56
N ASP A 322 28.57 -3.92 -6.31
CA ASP A 322 27.88 -5.05 -5.68
C ASP A 322 26.43 -4.67 -5.31
N VAL A 323 26.21 -3.44 -4.82
CA VAL A 323 24.87 -2.91 -4.59
C VAL A 323 24.08 -2.80 -5.88
N GLN A 324 24.69 -2.26 -6.93
CA GLN A 324 24.07 -2.17 -8.27
C GLN A 324 23.64 -3.55 -8.75
N LYS A 325 24.57 -4.52 -8.72
CA LYS A 325 24.31 -5.88 -9.16
C LYS A 325 23.17 -6.53 -8.38
N LYS A 326 23.12 -6.36 -7.06
CA LYS A 326 22.02 -6.93 -6.23
C LYS A 326 20.66 -6.37 -6.61
N ILE A 327 20.57 -5.08 -6.94
CA ILE A 327 19.34 -4.45 -7.41
C ILE A 327 18.95 -5.00 -8.79
N GLU A 328 19.90 -5.10 -9.71
CA GLU A 328 19.69 -5.65 -11.06
C GLU A 328 19.27 -7.12 -11.00
N ASP A 329 19.95 -7.95 -10.20
CA ASP A 329 19.60 -9.36 -9.98
C ASP A 329 18.19 -9.51 -9.37
N TYR A 330 17.80 -8.63 -8.45
CA TYR A 330 16.44 -8.62 -7.91
C TYR A 330 15.40 -8.31 -8.99
N ILE A 331 15.63 -7.26 -9.79
CA ILE A 331 14.73 -6.87 -10.89
C ILE A 331 14.59 -8.03 -11.90
N SER A 332 15.70 -8.61 -12.33
CA SER A 332 15.68 -9.76 -13.27
C SER A 332 14.92 -10.95 -12.70
N THR A 333 15.08 -11.23 -11.40
CA THR A 333 14.34 -12.31 -10.73
C THR A 333 12.84 -12.05 -10.71
N GLN A 334 12.43 -10.83 -10.41
CA GLN A 334 11.00 -10.46 -10.40
C GLN A 334 10.37 -10.54 -11.81
N LYS A 335 11.14 -10.26 -12.84
CA LYS A 335 10.71 -10.39 -14.24
C LYS A 335 10.69 -11.83 -14.76
N GLY A 336 11.25 -12.79 -14.01
CA GLY A 336 11.38 -14.19 -14.45
C GLY A 336 12.49 -14.40 -15.50
N GLU A 337 13.45 -13.49 -15.61
CA GLU A 337 14.53 -13.55 -16.62
C GLU A 337 15.66 -14.51 -16.23
N ASN A 338 15.65 -15.02 -14.99
CA ASN A 338 16.70 -15.88 -14.42
C ASN A 338 16.34 -17.38 -14.39
N GLU A 339 15.31 -17.84 -15.15
CA GLU A 339 14.94 -19.26 -15.26
C GLU A 339 15.60 -19.94 -16.48
#